data_494d3cb62ddfc595798cbb2179282783
#
_entry.id   494d3cb62ddfc595798cbb2179282783
#
_cell.length_a   1.000
_cell.length_b   1.000
_cell.length_c   1.000
_cell.angle_alpha   90.00
_cell.angle_beta   90.00
_cell.angle_gamma   90.00
#
_symmetry.space_group_name_H-M   'P 1'
#
loop_
_entity.id
_entity.type
_entity.pdbx_description
1 polymer ?
#
loop_
_entity_poly.entity_id
_entity_poly.type
_entity_poly.pdbx_seq_one_letter_code
_entity_poly.pdbx_strand_id
1 'polypeptide(L)'
;MRRSIVLMLMGLFVIGAVSLGAEVNVMHGWPGEQAPAFEKIVAAFEAENPGIDVVVEIVGRDRPAILATRLAAGNPPDLTPHPWVGTMRQWADAGQIVDLSGLVDTADINPALVPIGEYKGGLYGLFIFPNVKSLVWYNPKVFTDKGYTIPSTWYQLLALSEQILADGGVPWSIGIESGAASGWPGTDWVEDIVLRTAGATIYDQWVNHEIPWTDPRIKLAFETFGSLFDKGYVFGGPIGALTANFGDAADPVFRDPPQAYMHHQATFIQGFFNDHIKGLVAGEDYNIFPLPTITPMATADGSIPLLVSGDVVTVFNNRPEVIKFAQFLTSETAANIWSSELGELSAYVNANPEDFSNPITSKAQEMLLNASVSRFDGSDLMPGEIGAGAFWSGILDYISGISLDTVLASIEAAAQEAY
;
A
#
# COMPACT_ATOMS: atom_id res chain seq x y z
N MET A 1 -51.07 -46.14 -60.69
CA MET A 1 -50.56 -44.73 -60.49
C MET A 1 -50.67 -44.39 -59.02
N ARG A 2 -49.55 -44.48 -58.25
CA ARG A 2 -49.47 -44.06 -56.84
C ARG A 2 -48.52 -42.88 -56.78
N ARG A 3 -49.05 -41.70 -56.39
CA ARG A 3 -48.29 -40.49 -56.19
C ARG A 3 -47.75 -40.48 -54.78
N SER A 4 -46.40 -40.57 -54.61
CA SER A 4 -45.71 -40.38 -53.33
C SER A 4 -45.51 -38.87 -53.13
N ILE A 5 -46.04 -38.35 -52.03
CA ILE A 5 -45.79 -36.99 -51.56
C ILE A 5 -44.56 -37.05 -50.64
N VAL A 6 -43.48 -36.39 -51.04
CA VAL A 6 -42.28 -36.18 -50.19
C VAL A 6 -42.50 -34.91 -49.42
N LEU A 7 -42.69 -35.02 -48.09
CA LEU A 7 -42.66 -33.89 -47.17
C LEU A 7 -41.20 -33.51 -46.87
N MET A 8 -40.77 -32.34 -47.30
CA MET A 8 -39.47 -31.79 -46.97
C MET A 8 -39.62 -31.01 -45.66
N LEU A 9 -39.15 -31.57 -44.54
CA LEU A 9 -39.02 -30.88 -43.28
C LEU A 9 -37.82 -29.94 -43.37
N MET A 10 -38.09 -28.64 -43.41
CA MET A 10 -37.11 -27.59 -43.31
C MET A 10 -36.82 -27.35 -41.82
N GLY A 11 -35.76 -27.96 -41.29
CA GLY A 11 -35.27 -27.70 -39.94
C GLY A 11 -34.65 -26.31 -39.85
N LEU A 12 -35.29 -25.41 -39.12
CA LEU A 12 -34.69 -24.13 -38.72
C LEU A 12 -33.56 -24.40 -37.71
N PHE A 13 -32.31 -24.39 -38.16
CA PHE A 13 -31.16 -24.27 -37.28
C PHE A 13 -31.09 -22.81 -36.81
N VAL A 14 -31.58 -22.54 -35.61
CA VAL A 14 -31.24 -21.31 -34.89
C VAL A 14 -29.79 -21.48 -34.40
N ILE A 15 -28.86 -20.98 -35.19
CA ILE A 15 -27.47 -20.78 -34.71
C ILE A 15 -27.56 -19.63 -33.71
N GLY A 16 -27.65 -19.96 -32.42
CA GLY A 16 -27.41 -19.00 -31.36
C GLY A 16 -25.97 -18.48 -31.55
N ALA A 17 -25.83 -17.24 -31.95
CA ALA A 17 -24.54 -16.56 -31.88
C ALA A 17 -24.18 -16.58 -30.40
N VAL A 18 -23.20 -17.40 -30.01
CA VAL A 18 -22.49 -17.25 -28.76
C VAL A 18 -21.77 -15.92 -28.93
N SER A 19 -22.32 -14.85 -28.35
CA SER A 19 -21.58 -13.62 -28.17
C SER A 19 -20.43 -14.00 -27.27
N LEU A 20 -19.22 -14.10 -27.81
CA LEU A 20 -18.01 -14.08 -27.01
C LEU A 20 -18.06 -12.76 -26.28
N GLY A 21 -18.20 -12.79 -24.95
CA GLY A 21 -18.19 -11.61 -24.11
C GLY A 21 -16.90 -10.82 -24.36
N ALA A 22 -16.96 -9.52 -24.13
CA ALA A 22 -15.76 -8.69 -24.12
C ALA A 22 -14.92 -9.10 -22.91
N GLU A 23 -13.61 -9.31 -23.08
CA GLU A 23 -12.70 -9.72 -22.02
C GLU A 23 -11.89 -8.53 -21.50
N VAL A 24 -11.75 -8.41 -20.19
CA VAL A 24 -10.89 -7.42 -19.53
C VAL A 24 -9.84 -8.15 -18.71
N ASN A 25 -8.56 -7.98 -19.07
CA ASN A 25 -7.43 -8.64 -18.43
C ASN A 25 -6.84 -7.75 -17.32
N VAL A 26 -6.92 -8.21 -16.08
CA VAL A 26 -6.42 -7.54 -14.89
C VAL A 26 -5.24 -8.29 -14.32
N MET A 27 -4.14 -7.57 -14.05
CA MET A 27 -3.00 -8.14 -13.33
C MET A 27 -2.87 -7.47 -11.96
N HIS A 28 -2.84 -8.25 -10.87
CA HIS A 28 -2.56 -7.71 -9.54
C HIS A 28 -1.61 -8.58 -8.72
N GLY A 29 -1.11 -8.03 -7.60
CA GLY A 29 -0.18 -8.72 -6.71
C GLY A 29 -0.69 -8.92 -5.29
N TRP A 30 -1.98 -8.73 -5.05
CA TRP A 30 -2.56 -8.84 -3.70
C TRP A 30 -2.55 -10.29 -3.23
N PRO A 31 -1.95 -10.57 -2.04
CA PRO A 31 -1.90 -11.91 -1.46
C PRO A 31 -3.08 -12.20 -0.54
N GLY A 32 -3.18 -13.46 -0.08
CA GLY A 32 -4.05 -13.86 1.01
C GLY A 32 -5.52 -13.55 0.77
N GLU A 33 -6.19 -12.95 1.73
CA GLU A 33 -7.62 -12.63 1.67
C GLU A 33 -7.97 -11.48 0.72
N GLN A 34 -6.99 -10.67 0.29
CA GLN A 34 -7.22 -9.59 -0.66
C GLN A 34 -7.62 -10.10 -2.05
N ALA A 35 -7.07 -11.21 -2.51
CA ALA A 35 -7.43 -11.79 -3.80
C ALA A 35 -8.90 -12.23 -3.86
N PRO A 36 -9.43 -13.02 -2.91
CA PRO A 36 -10.86 -13.35 -2.87
C PRO A 36 -11.79 -12.14 -2.73
N ALA A 37 -11.36 -11.09 -2.00
CA ALA A 37 -12.14 -9.85 -1.90
C ALA A 37 -12.25 -9.15 -3.27
N PHE A 38 -11.15 -9.11 -4.03
CA PHE A 38 -11.14 -8.57 -5.38
C PHE A 38 -12.01 -9.40 -6.34
N GLU A 39 -12.00 -10.74 -6.22
CA GLU A 39 -12.89 -11.61 -7.00
C GLU A 39 -14.38 -11.29 -6.75
N LYS A 40 -14.77 -10.88 -5.53
CA LYS A 40 -16.14 -10.43 -5.24
C LYS A 40 -16.47 -9.10 -5.93
N ILE A 41 -15.51 -8.18 -6.04
CA ILE A 41 -15.65 -6.94 -6.80
C ILE A 41 -15.85 -7.27 -8.28
N VAL A 42 -15.05 -8.18 -8.83
CA VAL A 42 -15.20 -8.67 -10.21
C VAL A 42 -16.58 -9.27 -10.44
N ALA A 43 -17.03 -10.17 -9.56
CA ALA A 43 -18.35 -10.79 -9.67
C ALA A 43 -19.49 -9.78 -9.61
N ALA A 44 -19.38 -8.72 -8.78
CA ALA A 44 -20.35 -7.64 -8.72
C ALA A 44 -20.40 -6.85 -10.02
N PHE A 45 -19.24 -6.54 -10.60
CA PHE A 45 -19.15 -5.87 -11.92
C PHE A 45 -19.78 -6.71 -13.02
N GLU A 46 -19.45 -7.99 -13.12
CA GLU A 46 -19.96 -8.90 -14.14
C GLU A 46 -21.49 -9.08 -14.04
N ALA A 47 -22.03 -9.11 -12.82
CA ALA A 47 -23.48 -9.17 -12.60
C ALA A 47 -24.20 -7.93 -13.14
N GLU A 48 -23.60 -6.75 -13.05
CA GLU A 48 -24.12 -5.50 -13.60
C GLU A 48 -23.86 -5.37 -15.11
N ASN A 49 -22.89 -6.10 -15.65
CA ASN A 49 -22.40 -5.99 -17.01
C ASN A 49 -22.38 -7.35 -17.74
N PRO A 50 -23.52 -8.01 -17.91
CA PRO A 50 -23.57 -9.30 -18.58
C PRO A 50 -23.00 -9.22 -19.99
N GLY A 51 -21.99 -10.03 -20.29
CA GLY A 51 -21.25 -10.04 -21.55
C GLY A 51 -19.90 -9.35 -21.51
N ILE A 52 -19.42 -8.94 -20.30
CA ILE A 52 -18.03 -8.60 -20.04
C ILE A 52 -17.50 -9.59 -19.04
N ASP A 53 -16.42 -10.29 -19.39
CA ASP A 53 -15.71 -11.22 -18.52
C ASP A 53 -14.40 -10.55 -18.03
N VAL A 54 -14.13 -10.58 -16.73
CA VAL A 54 -12.88 -10.05 -16.16
C VAL A 54 -11.95 -11.20 -15.81
N VAL A 55 -10.84 -11.30 -16.54
CA VAL A 55 -9.81 -12.31 -16.31
C VAL A 55 -8.74 -11.77 -15.39
N VAL A 56 -8.62 -12.35 -14.21
CA VAL A 56 -7.69 -11.91 -13.17
C VAL A 56 -6.43 -12.78 -13.18
N GLU A 57 -5.26 -12.14 -13.30
CA GLU A 57 -3.96 -12.77 -13.16
C GLU A 57 -3.27 -12.29 -11.88
N ILE A 58 -2.98 -13.21 -10.98
CA ILE A 58 -2.29 -12.94 -9.72
C ILE A 58 -0.80 -13.27 -9.89
N VAL A 59 0.07 -12.26 -9.82
CA VAL A 59 1.52 -12.42 -10.08
C VAL A 59 2.40 -12.12 -8.85
N GLY A 60 1.79 -11.82 -7.71
CA GLY A 60 2.51 -11.58 -6.46
C GLY A 60 3.56 -10.47 -6.54
N ARG A 61 4.69 -10.68 -5.86
CA ARG A 61 5.78 -9.70 -5.71
C ARG A 61 6.65 -9.51 -6.96
N ASP A 62 6.59 -10.43 -7.91
CA ASP A 62 7.34 -10.33 -9.18
C ASP A 62 6.63 -9.43 -10.22
N ARG A 63 5.47 -8.88 -9.88
CA ARG A 63 4.64 -8.03 -10.75
C ARG A 63 5.41 -6.92 -11.45
N PRO A 64 6.31 -6.13 -10.81
CA PRO A 64 7.06 -5.09 -11.50
C PRO A 64 7.88 -5.61 -12.68
N ALA A 65 8.62 -6.71 -12.49
CA ALA A 65 9.46 -7.31 -13.52
C ALA A 65 8.64 -7.94 -14.66
N ILE A 66 7.53 -8.61 -14.31
CA ILE A 66 6.61 -9.22 -15.28
C ILE A 66 5.96 -8.12 -16.12
N LEU A 67 5.47 -7.06 -15.49
CA LEU A 67 4.83 -5.94 -16.17
C LEU A 67 5.81 -5.21 -17.11
N ALA A 68 7.03 -4.92 -16.65
CA ALA A 68 8.07 -4.33 -17.49
C ALA A 68 8.37 -5.19 -18.72
N THR A 69 8.46 -6.52 -18.55
CA THR A 69 8.67 -7.46 -19.65
C THR A 69 7.52 -7.44 -20.65
N ARG A 70 6.27 -7.42 -20.18
CA ARG A 70 5.09 -7.37 -21.04
C ARG A 70 4.94 -6.05 -21.78
N LEU A 71 5.24 -4.93 -21.12
CA LEU A 71 5.29 -3.61 -21.75
C LEU A 71 6.32 -3.56 -22.87
N ALA A 72 7.53 -4.07 -22.63
CA ALA A 72 8.58 -4.16 -23.65
C ALA A 72 8.20 -5.06 -24.83
N ALA A 73 7.41 -6.11 -24.58
CA ALA A 73 6.88 -6.99 -25.61
C ALA A 73 5.62 -6.46 -26.32
N GLY A 74 5.08 -5.30 -25.93
CA GLY A 74 3.83 -4.74 -26.47
C GLY A 74 2.58 -5.54 -26.09
N ASN A 75 2.60 -6.28 -24.99
CA ASN A 75 1.50 -7.12 -24.52
C ASN A 75 1.21 -6.89 -23.01
N PRO A 76 0.92 -5.66 -22.58
CA PRO A 76 0.52 -5.37 -21.20
C PRO A 76 -0.85 -6.00 -20.87
N PRO A 77 -1.23 -6.10 -19.58
CA PRO A 77 -2.63 -6.31 -19.20
C PRO A 77 -3.48 -5.13 -19.66
N ASP A 78 -4.80 -5.23 -19.57
CA ASP A 78 -5.66 -4.10 -19.85
C ASP A 78 -5.56 -3.02 -18.77
N LEU A 79 -5.48 -3.46 -17.52
CA LEU A 79 -5.25 -2.58 -16.36
C LEU A 79 -4.53 -3.32 -15.22
N THR A 80 -3.90 -2.54 -14.36
CA THR A 80 -3.29 -3.04 -13.12
C THR A 80 -3.47 -2.03 -11.98
N PRO A 81 -3.94 -2.47 -10.81
CA PRO A 81 -3.81 -1.70 -9.57
C PRO A 81 -2.39 -1.87 -9.01
N HIS A 82 -1.77 -0.79 -8.57
CA HIS A 82 -0.42 -0.79 -8.00
C HIS A 82 -0.14 0.49 -7.20
N PRO A 83 0.84 0.51 -6.27
CA PRO A 83 1.17 1.70 -5.50
C PRO A 83 2.17 2.64 -6.21
N TRP A 84 2.86 2.21 -7.25
CA TRP A 84 4.04 2.88 -7.85
C TRP A 84 3.67 4.09 -8.70
N VAL A 85 3.28 5.19 -8.08
CA VAL A 85 2.87 6.43 -8.76
C VAL A 85 4.00 7.04 -9.59
N GLY A 86 5.25 7.00 -9.11
CA GLY A 86 6.41 7.44 -9.88
C GLY A 86 6.59 6.66 -11.18
N THR A 87 6.47 5.34 -11.13
CA THR A 87 6.51 4.48 -12.33
C THR A 87 5.32 4.75 -13.27
N MET A 88 4.12 4.99 -12.73
CA MET A 88 2.96 5.41 -13.53
C MET A 88 3.28 6.68 -14.33
N ARG A 89 3.92 7.67 -13.70
CA ARG A 89 4.34 8.92 -14.38
C ARG A 89 5.34 8.65 -15.50
N GLN A 90 6.28 7.72 -15.29
CA GLN A 90 7.23 7.29 -16.34
C GLN A 90 6.50 6.61 -17.52
N TRP A 91 5.51 5.76 -17.26
CA TRP A 91 4.67 5.17 -18.30
C TRP A 91 3.84 6.21 -19.07
N ALA A 92 3.34 7.24 -18.37
CA ALA A 92 2.64 8.35 -19.01
C ALA A 92 3.56 9.14 -19.95
N ASP A 93 4.77 9.47 -19.52
CA ASP A 93 5.78 10.15 -20.35
C ASP A 93 6.17 9.31 -21.57
N ALA A 94 6.23 7.98 -21.43
CA ALA A 94 6.49 7.04 -22.52
C ALA A 94 5.28 6.79 -23.42
N GLY A 95 4.10 7.33 -23.10
CA GLY A 95 2.87 7.10 -23.86
C GLY A 95 2.36 5.65 -23.81
N GLN A 96 2.69 4.93 -22.74
CA GLN A 96 2.37 3.51 -22.57
C GLN A 96 1.02 3.27 -21.88
N ILE A 97 0.44 4.30 -21.29
CA ILE A 97 -0.81 4.23 -20.52
C ILE A 97 -1.82 5.26 -21.01
N VAL A 98 -3.08 5.03 -20.71
CA VAL A 98 -4.21 5.83 -21.17
C VAL A 98 -4.38 7.06 -20.28
N ASP A 99 -4.51 8.24 -20.90
CA ASP A 99 -5.05 9.40 -20.20
C ASP A 99 -6.56 9.22 -20.02
N LEU A 100 -6.97 9.11 -18.77
CA LEU A 100 -8.35 8.85 -18.36
C LEU A 100 -9.19 10.15 -18.26
N SER A 101 -8.60 11.32 -18.52
CA SER A 101 -9.29 12.60 -18.46
C SER A 101 -10.51 12.61 -19.39
N GLY A 102 -11.69 12.84 -18.82
CA GLY A 102 -12.97 12.82 -19.56
C GLY A 102 -13.45 11.43 -19.99
N LEU A 103 -12.73 10.34 -19.67
CA LEU A 103 -13.16 8.96 -19.88
C LEU A 103 -13.80 8.37 -18.63
N VAL A 104 -13.37 8.81 -17.44
CA VAL A 104 -13.86 8.37 -16.12
C VAL A 104 -14.31 9.58 -15.30
N ASP A 105 -15.26 9.36 -14.41
CA ASP A 105 -15.70 10.32 -13.40
C ASP A 105 -14.98 10.03 -12.08
N THR A 106 -14.38 11.06 -11.48
CA THR A 106 -13.70 10.97 -10.20
C THR A 106 -14.54 11.45 -9.02
N ALA A 107 -15.83 11.75 -9.25
CA ALA A 107 -16.71 12.28 -8.21
C ALA A 107 -16.88 11.34 -7.00
N ASP A 108 -16.74 10.05 -7.21
CA ASP A 108 -16.82 9.02 -6.16
C ASP A 108 -15.52 8.86 -5.36
N ILE A 109 -14.40 9.38 -5.86
CA ILE A 109 -13.11 9.33 -5.17
C ILE A 109 -13.01 10.52 -4.21
N ASN A 110 -12.48 10.29 -3.00
CA ASN A 110 -12.16 11.38 -2.09
C ASN A 110 -11.27 12.41 -2.78
N PRO A 111 -11.69 13.70 -2.85
CA PRO A 111 -10.96 14.73 -3.58
C PRO A 111 -9.50 14.92 -3.18
N ALA A 112 -9.13 14.57 -1.94
CA ALA A 112 -7.74 14.62 -1.48
C ALA A 112 -6.84 13.54 -2.13
N LEU A 113 -7.43 12.49 -2.70
CA LEU A 113 -6.74 11.35 -3.30
C LEU A 113 -6.63 11.45 -4.82
N VAL A 114 -7.51 12.21 -5.48
CA VAL A 114 -7.52 12.38 -6.95
C VAL A 114 -6.18 12.89 -7.50
N PRO A 115 -5.51 13.91 -6.88
CA PRO A 115 -4.24 14.43 -7.37
C PRO A 115 -3.10 13.42 -7.42
N ILE A 116 -3.20 12.30 -6.67
CA ILE A 116 -2.18 11.23 -6.69
C ILE A 116 -2.10 10.58 -8.07
N GLY A 117 -3.26 10.43 -8.76
CA GLY A 117 -3.34 9.88 -10.11
C GLY A 117 -3.11 10.91 -11.22
N GLU A 118 -2.99 12.20 -10.90
CA GLU A 118 -2.79 13.27 -11.88
C GLU A 118 -1.31 13.48 -12.20
N TYR A 119 -1.02 13.75 -13.47
CA TYR A 119 0.33 14.06 -13.93
C TYR A 119 0.30 14.93 -15.19
N LYS A 120 1.06 16.03 -15.21
CA LYS A 120 1.17 16.96 -16.37
C LYS A 120 -0.17 17.37 -17.00
N GLY A 121 -1.22 17.49 -16.15
CA GLY A 121 -2.56 17.92 -16.57
C GLY A 121 -3.44 16.81 -17.14
N GLY A 122 -3.00 15.55 -17.14
CA GLY A 122 -3.79 14.36 -17.45
C GLY A 122 -4.09 13.55 -16.18
N LEU A 123 -5.05 12.63 -16.26
CA LEU A 123 -5.39 11.65 -15.23
C LEU A 123 -4.93 10.27 -15.68
N TYR A 124 -3.94 9.69 -15.02
CA TYR A 124 -3.31 8.42 -15.42
C TYR A 124 -3.51 7.29 -14.40
N GLY A 125 -4.03 7.61 -13.22
CA GLY A 125 -4.35 6.64 -12.19
C GLY A 125 -5.65 6.97 -11.47
N LEU A 126 -6.45 5.94 -11.19
CA LEU A 126 -7.62 6.05 -10.33
C LEU A 126 -7.26 5.50 -8.95
N PHE A 127 -7.27 6.34 -7.95
CA PHE A 127 -6.88 5.92 -6.61
C PHE A 127 -7.95 5.03 -5.97
N ILE A 128 -7.51 3.86 -5.49
CA ILE A 128 -8.34 2.91 -4.76
C ILE A 128 -7.59 2.41 -3.52
N PHE A 129 -8.31 1.88 -2.54
CA PHE A 129 -7.81 1.14 -1.38
C PHE A 129 -6.67 1.84 -0.61
N PRO A 130 -6.98 2.98 0.06
CA PRO A 130 -6.01 3.72 0.85
C PRO A 130 -5.52 2.93 2.06
N ASN A 131 -4.29 3.24 2.49
CA ASN A 131 -3.71 2.73 3.72
C ASN A 131 -3.07 3.88 4.51
N VAL A 132 -3.19 3.86 5.83
CA VAL A 132 -2.40 4.70 6.73
C VAL A 132 -1.18 3.93 7.16
N LYS A 133 0.02 4.43 6.86
CA LYS A 133 1.31 3.77 7.18
C LYS A 133 1.89 4.17 8.53
N SER A 134 1.50 5.31 9.07
CA SER A 134 2.02 5.89 10.31
C SER A 134 1.50 5.23 11.59
N LEU A 135 1.30 3.91 11.58
CA LEU A 135 0.64 3.20 12.69
C LEU A 135 1.60 2.29 13.45
N VAL A 136 1.49 2.34 14.76
CA VAL A 136 2.11 1.38 15.68
C VAL A 136 1.04 0.44 16.21
N TRP A 137 1.20 -0.83 15.90
CA TRP A 137 0.35 -1.93 16.33
C TRP A 137 0.84 -2.52 17.65
N TYR A 138 -0.08 -2.79 18.56
CA TYR A 138 0.24 -3.32 19.89
C TYR A 138 -0.93 -4.15 20.45
N ASN A 139 -0.66 -4.96 21.48
CA ASN A 139 -1.70 -5.69 22.21
C ASN A 139 -2.12 -4.91 23.46
N PRO A 140 -3.37 -4.38 23.54
CA PRO A 140 -3.82 -3.57 24.67
C PRO A 140 -3.90 -4.34 25.98
N LYS A 141 -4.24 -5.65 25.95
CA LYS A 141 -4.28 -6.50 27.17
C LYS A 141 -2.89 -6.61 27.77
N VAL A 142 -1.88 -6.89 26.93
CA VAL A 142 -0.48 -6.99 27.35
C VAL A 142 0.03 -5.66 27.90
N PHE A 143 -0.30 -4.54 27.25
CA PHE A 143 0.09 -3.21 27.73
C PHE A 143 -0.54 -2.91 29.10
N THR A 144 -1.81 -3.24 29.28
CA THR A 144 -2.52 -3.08 30.56
C THR A 144 -1.86 -3.93 31.67
N ASP A 145 -1.62 -5.20 31.40
CA ASP A 145 -1.04 -6.15 32.36
C ASP A 145 0.38 -5.76 32.81
N LYS A 146 1.14 -5.16 31.89
CA LYS A 146 2.50 -4.67 32.15
C LYS A 146 2.55 -3.24 32.70
N GLY A 147 1.43 -2.51 32.68
CA GLY A 147 1.38 -1.12 33.10
C GLY A 147 2.06 -0.17 32.10
N TYR A 148 2.13 -0.56 30.81
CA TYR A 148 2.68 0.28 29.75
C TYR A 148 1.68 1.34 29.32
N THR A 149 2.19 2.54 29.04
CA THR A 149 1.37 3.69 28.63
C THR A 149 1.62 4.01 27.16
N ILE A 150 0.56 4.30 26.40
CA ILE A 150 0.67 4.72 24.99
C ILE A 150 1.45 6.04 24.92
N PRO A 151 2.57 6.09 24.15
CA PRO A 151 3.40 7.29 24.05
C PRO A 151 2.76 8.32 23.14
N SER A 152 2.85 9.60 23.50
CA SER A 152 2.43 10.73 22.66
C SER A 152 3.60 11.50 22.03
N THR A 153 4.82 11.21 22.46
CA THR A 153 6.06 11.79 21.92
C THR A 153 7.10 10.71 21.66
N TRP A 154 8.04 10.98 20.76
CA TRP A 154 9.16 10.08 20.49
C TRP A 154 9.99 9.78 21.75
N TYR A 155 10.18 10.79 22.60
CA TYR A 155 10.88 10.60 23.88
C TYR A 155 10.17 9.57 24.77
N GLN A 156 8.84 9.63 24.86
CA GLN A 156 8.04 8.66 25.61
C GLN A 156 8.09 7.28 24.95
N LEU A 157 8.13 7.21 23.62
CA LEU A 157 8.27 5.95 22.89
C LEU A 157 9.62 5.27 23.17
N LEU A 158 10.69 6.04 23.20
CA LEU A 158 12.01 5.53 23.59
C LEU A 158 12.04 5.09 25.07
N ALA A 159 11.43 5.86 25.98
CA ALA A 159 11.34 5.49 27.39
C ALA A 159 10.51 4.20 27.58
N LEU A 160 9.42 4.03 26.84
CA LEU A 160 8.65 2.78 26.81
C LEU A 160 9.50 1.62 26.28
N SER A 161 10.26 1.85 25.22
CA SER A 161 11.17 0.81 24.67
C SER A 161 12.23 0.39 25.67
N GLU A 162 12.82 1.33 26.43
CA GLU A 162 13.77 1.04 27.50
C GLU A 162 13.10 0.28 28.66
N GLN A 163 11.87 0.64 29.02
CA GLN A 163 11.12 -0.07 30.06
C GLN A 163 10.84 -1.52 29.63
N ILE A 164 10.34 -1.74 28.39
CA ILE A 164 10.10 -3.09 27.87
C ILE A 164 11.37 -3.93 27.90
N LEU A 165 12.51 -3.35 27.50
CA LEU A 165 13.79 -4.04 27.51
C LEU A 165 14.24 -4.38 28.96
N ALA A 166 14.05 -3.46 29.91
CA ALA A 166 14.35 -3.68 31.33
C ALA A 166 13.48 -4.77 31.95
N ASP A 167 12.24 -4.93 31.47
CA ASP A 167 11.31 -5.99 31.88
C ASP A 167 11.60 -7.34 31.19
N GLY A 168 12.69 -7.42 30.41
CA GLY A 168 13.13 -8.62 29.68
C GLY A 168 12.39 -8.90 28.39
N GLY A 169 11.61 -7.93 27.87
CA GLY A 169 10.93 -7.99 26.57
C GLY A 169 11.76 -7.39 25.44
N VAL A 170 11.25 -7.46 24.23
CA VAL A 170 11.83 -6.82 23.04
C VAL A 170 10.83 -5.78 22.49
N PRO A 171 11.18 -4.50 22.41
CA PRO A 171 10.25 -3.45 22.03
C PRO A 171 9.59 -3.63 20.67
N TRP A 172 10.37 -3.91 19.62
CA TRP A 172 9.92 -3.85 18.24
C TRP A 172 10.08 -5.18 17.50
N SER A 173 9.08 -5.54 16.74
CA SER A 173 9.20 -6.50 15.65
C SER A 173 9.22 -5.74 14.32
N ILE A 174 10.27 -5.95 13.53
CA ILE A 174 10.48 -5.33 12.22
C ILE A 174 10.82 -6.44 11.23
N GLY A 175 10.14 -6.47 10.07
CA GLY A 175 10.45 -7.36 8.97
C GLY A 175 10.53 -6.58 7.66
N ILE A 176 11.63 -6.77 6.94
CA ILE A 176 11.98 -5.99 5.74
C ILE A 176 12.02 -6.87 4.50
N GLU A 177 12.00 -8.20 4.66
CA GLU A 177 11.96 -9.13 3.54
C GLU A 177 10.60 -9.07 2.84
N SER A 178 10.61 -9.01 1.51
CA SER A 178 9.42 -9.01 0.63
C SER A 178 9.75 -9.52 -0.78
N GLY A 179 10.61 -10.56 -0.89
CA GLY A 179 11.06 -11.04 -2.19
C GLY A 179 11.80 -9.95 -2.98
N ALA A 180 11.41 -9.74 -4.24
CA ALA A 180 11.98 -8.71 -5.10
C ALA A 180 11.73 -7.27 -4.60
N ALA A 181 10.76 -7.08 -3.71
CA ALA A 181 10.43 -5.78 -3.13
C ALA A 181 11.03 -5.58 -1.72
N SER A 182 11.98 -6.43 -1.29
CA SER A 182 12.63 -6.28 0.02
C SER A 182 13.23 -4.89 0.19
N GLY A 183 13.02 -4.28 1.36
CA GLY A 183 13.45 -2.91 1.67
C GLY A 183 12.30 -1.95 1.94
N TRP A 184 11.16 -2.09 1.25
CA TRP A 184 10.04 -1.16 1.35
C TRP A 184 9.50 -0.94 2.79
N PRO A 185 9.43 -1.93 3.71
CA PRO A 185 8.98 -1.61 5.07
C PRO A 185 9.97 -0.73 5.84
N GLY A 186 11.23 -0.74 5.44
CA GLY A 186 12.25 0.13 6.04
C GLY A 186 12.22 1.54 5.46
N THR A 187 11.84 1.71 4.18
CA THR A 187 11.62 3.05 3.62
C THR A 187 10.45 3.75 4.30
N ASP A 188 9.37 3.03 4.61
CA ASP A 188 8.23 3.54 5.38
C ASP A 188 8.65 4.17 6.72
N TRP A 189 9.57 3.52 7.44
CA TRP A 189 10.14 4.05 8.67
C TRP A 189 10.88 5.37 8.44
N VAL A 190 11.77 5.41 7.44
CA VAL A 190 12.57 6.60 7.13
C VAL A 190 11.66 7.74 6.69
N GLU A 191 10.71 7.48 5.81
CA GLU A 191 9.73 8.44 5.30
C GLU A 191 8.89 9.05 6.41
N ASP A 192 8.34 8.20 7.28
CA ASP A 192 7.55 8.62 8.42
C ASP A 192 8.36 9.45 9.41
N ILE A 193 9.64 9.12 9.61
CA ILE A 193 10.57 9.89 10.42
C ILE A 193 10.91 11.24 9.77
N VAL A 194 11.14 11.30 8.43
CA VAL A 194 11.35 12.58 7.71
C VAL A 194 10.17 13.52 7.93
N LEU A 195 8.93 13.04 7.78
CA LEU A 195 7.73 13.84 8.02
C LEU A 195 7.70 14.41 9.45
N ARG A 196 8.17 13.65 10.45
CA ARG A 196 8.16 14.01 11.87
C ARG A 196 9.36 14.82 12.34
N THR A 197 10.44 14.82 11.59
CA THR A 197 11.66 15.57 11.94
C THR A 197 11.82 16.84 11.12
N ALA A 198 11.49 16.79 9.83
CA ALA A 198 11.74 17.84 8.85
C ALA A 198 10.46 18.47 8.29
N GLY A 199 9.31 17.81 8.42
CA GLY A 199 8.00 18.29 7.96
C GLY A 199 7.74 18.08 6.47
N ALA A 200 6.50 18.35 6.06
CA ALA A 200 5.98 18.04 4.73
C ALA A 200 6.73 18.74 3.58
N THR A 201 7.15 20.01 3.77
CA THR A 201 7.86 20.74 2.72
C THR A 201 9.22 20.09 2.39
N ILE A 202 9.95 19.65 3.40
CA ILE A 202 11.23 18.97 3.20
C ILE A 202 11.02 17.59 2.61
N TYR A 203 9.96 16.91 3.04
CA TYR A 203 9.54 15.64 2.46
C TYR A 203 9.30 15.76 0.94
N ASP A 204 8.51 16.77 0.53
CA ASP A 204 8.21 17.03 -0.87
C ASP A 204 9.48 17.35 -1.68
N GLN A 205 10.36 18.21 -1.13
CA GLN A 205 11.64 18.55 -1.76
C GLN A 205 12.55 17.34 -1.93
N TRP A 206 12.58 16.44 -0.94
CA TRP A 206 13.37 15.21 -1.01
C TRP A 206 12.79 14.23 -2.05
N VAL A 207 11.48 13.98 -2.02
CA VAL A 207 10.80 13.11 -2.98
C VAL A 207 10.99 13.57 -4.42
N ASN A 208 11.02 14.90 -4.66
CA ASN A 208 11.24 15.49 -5.98
C ASN A 208 12.72 15.73 -6.33
N HIS A 209 13.65 15.29 -5.47
CA HIS A 209 15.10 15.52 -5.61
C HIS A 209 15.48 17.01 -5.73
N GLU A 210 14.71 17.91 -5.11
CA GLU A 210 15.06 19.32 -4.97
C GLU A 210 16.15 19.54 -3.89
N ILE A 211 16.31 18.58 -2.99
CA ILE A 211 17.42 18.46 -2.04
C ILE A 211 18.11 17.10 -2.20
N PRO A 212 19.42 17.02 -1.96
CA PRO A 212 20.15 15.77 -2.14
C PRO A 212 19.82 14.75 -1.06
N TRP A 213 20.00 13.45 -1.35
CA TRP A 213 19.89 12.35 -0.38
C TRP A 213 20.87 12.49 0.79
N THR A 214 21.99 13.20 0.57
CA THR A 214 22.98 13.51 1.60
C THR A 214 22.60 14.69 2.50
N ASP A 215 21.42 15.29 2.33
CA ASP A 215 20.94 16.37 3.18
C ASP A 215 20.92 15.91 4.66
N PRO A 216 21.43 16.72 5.61
CA PRO A 216 21.51 16.34 7.01
C PRO A 216 20.18 15.94 7.65
N ARG A 217 19.04 16.43 7.14
CA ARG A 217 17.70 16.10 7.63
C ARG A 217 17.27 14.71 7.20
N ILE A 218 17.64 14.30 5.99
CA ILE A 218 17.42 12.93 5.49
C ILE A 218 18.33 11.96 6.22
N LYS A 219 19.61 12.31 6.35
CA LYS A 219 20.57 11.52 7.14
C LYS A 219 20.08 11.28 8.58
N LEU A 220 19.55 12.33 9.25
CA LEU A 220 18.99 12.22 10.60
C LEU A 220 17.85 11.20 10.68
N ALA A 221 17.00 11.10 9.66
CA ALA A 221 15.91 10.13 9.64
C ALA A 221 16.44 8.68 9.59
N PHE A 222 17.44 8.40 8.76
CA PHE A 222 18.11 7.10 8.73
C PHE A 222 18.81 6.78 10.06
N GLU A 223 19.54 7.75 10.65
CA GLU A 223 20.19 7.59 11.94
C GLU A 223 19.18 7.30 13.05
N THR A 224 18.02 7.97 13.01
CA THR A 224 16.91 7.76 13.97
C THR A 224 16.36 6.34 13.85
N PHE A 225 16.11 5.88 12.64
CA PHE A 225 15.69 4.50 12.38
C PHE A 225 16.77 3.49 12.82
N GLY A 226 18.01 3.69 12.40
CA GLY A 226 19.16 2.83 12.75
C GLY A 226 19.38 2.70 14.26
N SER A 227 19.07 3.78 15.01
CA SER A 227 19.22 3.78 16.48
C SER A 227 18.36 2.72 17.18
N LEU A 228 17.28 2.23 16.58
CA LEU A 228 16.46 1.14 17.13
C LEU A 228 17.25 -0.18 17.16
N PHE A 229 18.09 -0.41 16.15
CA PHE A 229 18.96 -1.59 16.08
C PHE A 229 20.15 -1.47 17.03
N ASP A 230 20.81 -0.31 17.08
CA ASP A 230 21.97 -0.05 17.94
C ASP A 230 21.63 -0.21 19.42
N LYS A 231 20.40 0.13 19.80
CA LYS A 231 19.90 -0.02 21.18
C LYS A 231 19.42 -1.43 21.52
N GLY A 232 19.40 -2.35 20.55
CA GLY A 232 18.91 -3.71 20.75
C GLY A 232 17.38 -3.80 20.93
N TYR A 233 16.63 -2.83 20.40
CA TYR A 233 15.17 -2.80 20.52
C TYR A 233 14.44 -3.71 19.53
N VAL A 234 15.13 -4.27 18.54
CA VAL A 234 14.51 -5.02 17.43
C VAL A 234 14.63 -6.52 17.65
N PHE A 235 13.53 -7.23 17.53
CA PHE A 235 13.45 -8.69 17.64
C PHE A 235 14.35 -9.38 16.61
N GLY A 236 15.25 -10.23 17.07
CA GLY A 236 16.26 -10.87 16.23
C GLY A 236 17.36 -9.94 15.72
N GLY A 237 17.37 -8.67 16.09
CA GLY A 237 18.33 -7.66 15.65
C GLY A 237 18.32 -7.40 14.14
N PRO A 238 19.42 -6.88 13.56
CA PRO A 238 19.51 -6.61 12.12
C PRO A 238 19.23 -7.84 11.25
N ILE A 239 19.78 -9.00 11.61
CA ILE A 239 19.58 -10.25 10.85
C ILE A 239 18.10 -10.67 10.90
N GLY A 240 17.47 -10.58 12.07
CA GLY A 240 16.05 -10.88 12.21
C GLY A 240 15.19 -10.00 11.31
N ALA A 241 15.42 -8.69 11.32
CA ALA A 241 14.70 -7.75 10.48
C ALA A 241 14.90 -8.01 8.98
N LEU A 242 16.13 -8.28 8.53
CA LEU A 242 16.46 -8.54 7.13
C LEU A 242 15.86 -9.85 6.60
N THR A 243 15.58 -10.82 7.47
CA THR A 243 15.10 -12.16 7.08
C THR A 243 13.63 -12.39 7.40
N ALA A 244 13.03 -11.58 8.28
CA ALA A 244 11.59 -11.67 8.56
C ALA A 244 10.78 -11.10 7.40
N ASN A 245 9.84 -11.91 6.89
CA ASN A 245 8.88 -11.43 5.90
C ASN A 245 8.00 -10.33 6.52
N PHE A 246 7.71 -9.28 5.74
CA PHE A 246 6.91 -8.14 6.21
C PHE A 246 5.53 -8.59 6.73
N GLY A 247 4.92 -9.60 6.10
CA GLY A 247 3.61 -10.13 6.46
C GLY A 247 3.62 -10.93 7.78
N ASP A 248 4.75 -11.57 8.11
CA ASP A 248 4.93 -12.34 9.34
C ASP A 248 5.43 -11.49 10.51
N ALA A 249 5.94 -10.30 10.21
CA ALA A 249 6.65 -9.47 11.19
C ALA A 249 5.77 -8.92 12.31
N ALA A 250 4.45 -8.89 12.16
CA ALA A 250 3.52 -8.51 13.22
C ALA A 250 3.24 -9.65 14.21
N ASP A 251 3.38 -10.90 13.79
CA ASP A 251 3.03 -12.08 14.61
C ASP A 251 3.69 -12.11 16.00
N PRO A 252 4.99 -11.78 16.16
CA PRO A 252 5.64 -11.74 17.46
C PRO A 252 4.93 -10.87 18.51
N VAL A 253 4.17 -9.85 18.07
CA VAL A 253 3.44 -8.94 18.97
C VAL A 253 2.16 -9.58 19.50
N PHE A 254 1.51 -10.44 18.69
CA PHE A 254 0.18 -10.98 18.97
C PHE A 254 0.19 -12.45 19.41
N ARG A 255 1.37 -13.07 19.50
CA ARG A 255 1.52 -14.42 20.09
C ARG A 255 1.35 -14.37 21.61
N ASP A 256 0.99 -15.50 22.19
CA ASP A 256 0.89 -15.69 23.65
C ASP A 256 1.89 -16.77 24.11
N PRO A 257 2.92 -16.43 24.87
CA PRO A 257 3.34 -15.08 25.29
C PRO A 257 3.91 -14.27 24.12
N PRO A 258 3.82 -12.91 24.17
CA PRO A 258 4.38 -12.06 23.14
C PRO A 258 5.89 -12.13 23.11
N GLN A 259 6.46 -12.09 21.90
CA GLN A 259 7.91 -12.11 21.65
C GLN A 259 8.45 -10.70 21.37
N ALA A 260 7.55 -9.78 20.94
CA ALA A 260 7.79 -8.36 20.82
C ALA A 260 6.53 -7.60 21.25
N TYR A 261 6.58 -6.29 21.40
CA TYR A 261 5.47 -5.52 21.97
C TYR A 261 4.85 -4.51 21.01
N MET A 262 5.59 -4.07 20.01
CA MET A 262 5.16 -3.07 19.02
C MET A 262 5.60 -3.48 17.62
N HIS A 263 4.77 -3.11 16.62
CA HIS A 263 5.08 -3.26 15.21
C HIS A 263 4.62 -2.02 14.45
N HIS A 264 5.48 -1.41 13.63
CA HIS A 264 5.12 -0.28 12.78
C HIS A 264 4.80 -0.76 11.38
N GLN A 265 3.56 -0.57 10.94
CA GLN A 265 3.11 -0.98 9.61
C GLN A 265 1.76 -0.35 9.28
N ALA A 266 1.43 -0.32 7.98
CA ALA A 266 0.17 0.16 7.44
C ALA A 266 -1.06 -0.67 7.88
N THR A 267 -2.24 -0.13 7.62
CA THR A 267 -3.54 -0.72 7.99
C THR A 267 -3.74 -2.14 7.46
N PHE A 268 -3.24 -2.46 6.27
CA PHE A 268 -3.41 -3.78 5.66
C PHE A 268 -2.79 -4.94 6.46
N ILE A 269 -1.83 -4.67 7.36
CA ILE A 269 -1.13 -5.75 8.09
C ILE A 269 -2.06 -6.56 8.99
N GLN A 270 -3.20 -5.97 9.39
CA GLN A 270 -4.20 -6.69 10.19
C GLN A 270 -4.74 -7.95 9.50
N GLY A 271 -4.86 -7.95 8.19
CA GLY A 271 -5.25 -9.13 7.42
C GLY A 271 -4.26 -10.28 7.59
N PHE A 272 -2.96 -9.98 7.59
CA PHE A 272 -1.90 -10.99 7.74
C PHE A 272 -1.89 -11.65 9.11
N PHE A 273 -1.74 -10.88 10.18
CA PHE A 273 -1.67 -11.49 11.52
C PHE A 273 -3.01 -12.11 11.97
N ASN A 274 -4.16 -11.64 11.50
CA ASN A 274 -5.45 -12.28 11.73
C ASN A 274 -5.59 -13.60 10.95
N ASP A 275 -4.93 -13.73 9.80
CA ASP A 275 -4.87 -15.01 9.08
C ASP A 275 -3.95 -16.01 9.80
N HIS A 276 -2.81 -15.57 10.29
CA HIS A 276 -1.83 -16.41 10.98
C HIS A 276 -2.26 -16.78 12.41
N ILE A 277 -2.90 -15.86 13.15
CA ILE A 277 -3.29 -16.03 14.55
C ILE A 277 -4.81 -15.91 14.66
N LYS A 278 -5.49 -17.04 14.66
CA LYS A 278 -6.96 -17.05 14.66
C LYS A 278 -7.54 -16.65 16.02
N GLY A 279 -8.65 -15.92 15.97
CA GLY A 279 -9.44 -15.56 17.14
C GLY A 279 -9.03 -14.25 17.80
N LEU A 280 -8.15 -13.46 17.20
CA LEU A 280 -7.83 -12.11 17.67
C LEU A 280 -9.06 -11.20 17.50
N VAL A 281 -9.35 -10.41 18.54
CA VAL A 281 -10.47 -9.47 18.56
C VAL A 281 -9.96 -8.03 18.46
N ALA A 282 -10.40 -7.31 17.41
CA ALA A 282 -10.05 -5.93 17.17
C ALA A 282 -10.46 -5.03 18.36
N GLY A 283 -9.56 -4.17 18.78
CA GLY A 283 -9.75 -3.29 19.95
C GLY A 283 -9.44 -3.95 21.29
N GLU A 284 -9.45 -5.31 21.38
CA GLU A 284 -9.14 -6.05 22.58
C GLU A 284 -7.74 -6.70 22.54
N ASP A 285 -7.47 -7.50 21.50
CA ASP A 285 -6.21 -8.24 21.36
C ASP A 285 -5.20 -7.46 20.53
N TYR A 286 -5.67 -6.57 19.66
CA TYR A 286 -4.85 -5.64 18.92
C TYR A 286 -5.49 -4.26 18.80
N ASN A 287 -4.65 -3.23 18.81
CA ASN A 287 -5.04 -1.84 18.62
C ASN A 287 -3.89 -1.07 17.98
N ILE A 288 -4.13 0.19 17.63
CA ILE A 288 -3.16 1.08 16.99
C ILE A 288 -3.01 2.39 17.75
N PHE A 289 -1.86 3.00 17.61
CA PHE A 289 -1.65 4.43 17.87
C PHE A 289 -0.73 4.99 16.77
N PRO A 290 -0.83 6.30 16.46
CA PRO A 290 0.04 6.90 15.44
C PRO A 290 1.48 6.94 15.95
N LEU A 291 2.46 6.72 15.05
CA LEU A 291 3.86 6.98 15.39
C LEU A 291 3.98 8.41 15.94
N PRO A 292 4.52 8.60 17.15
CA PRO A 292 4.50 9.91 17.81
C PRO A 292 5.32 10.98 17.09
N THR A 293 5.06 12.24 17.40
CA THR A 293 5.89 13.36 16.94
C THR A 293 7.30 13.27 17.50
N ILE A 294 8.30 13.50 16.64
CA ILE A 294 9.73 13.51 17.02
C ILE A 294 10.16 14.93 17.35
N THR A 295 9.81 15.87 16.49
CA THR A 295 10.09 17.30 16.67
C THR A 295 8.76 18.07 16.74
N PRO A 296 8.53 18.88 17.80
CA PRO A 296 7.27 19.62 17.97
C PRO A 296 6.92 20.59 16.83
N MET A 297 7.85 20.86 15.93
CA MET A 297 7.70 21.82 14.82
C MET A 297 7.48 21.13 13.46
N ALA A 298 7.32 19.82 13.39
CA ALA A 298 7.08 19.12 12.12
C ALA A 298 5.74 19.50 11.47
N THR A 299 4.76 19.92 12.28
CA THR A 299 3.50 20.50 11.83
C THR A 299 3.27 21.84 12.53
N ALA A 300 2.76 22.83 11.79
CA ALA A 300 2.56 24.19 12.32
C ALA A 300 1.50 24.26 13.43
N ASP A 301 0.56 23.31 13.45
CA ASP A 301 -0.54 23.22 14.42
C ASP A 301 -0.30 22.17 15.53
N GLY A 302 0.87 21.50 15.51
CA GLY A 302 1.20 20.44 16.46
C GLY A 302 0.49 19.11 16.21
N SER A 303 -0.20 18.96 15.07
CA SER A 303 -0.83 17.69 14.68
C SER A 303 0.21 16.64 14.33
N ILE A 304 -0.22 15.36 14.32
CA ILE A 304 0.62 14.24 13.89
C ILE A 304 0.46 14.08 12.39
N PRO A 305 1.53 14.23 11.58
CA PRO A 305 1.44 14.00 10.14
C PRO A 305 1.23 12.51 9.87
N LEU A 306 0.54 12.18 8.77
CA LEU A 306 0.33 10.81 8.33
C LEU A 306 1.07 10.52 7.04
N LEU A 307 1.79 9.40 7.04
CA LEU A 307 2.24 8.73 5.83
C LEU A 307 1.08 7.84 5.35
N VAL A 308 0.70 7.99 4.09
CA VAL A 308 -0.39 7.24 3.48
C VAL A 308 0.10 6.52 2.23
N SER A 309 -0.56 5.44 1.88
CA SER A 309 -0.35 4.75 0.61
C SER A 309 -1.68 4.24 0.08
N GLY A 310 -1.65 3.56 -1.03
CA GLY A 310 -2.80 2.91 -1.65
C GLY A 310 -2.48 2.55 -3.08
N ASP A 311 -3.40 1.86 -3.73
CA ASP A 311 -3.21 1.48 -5.12
C ASP A 311 -3.88 2.48 -6.07
N VAL A 312 -3.20 2.79 -7.17
CA VAL A 312 -3.77 3.46 -8.33
C VAL A 312 -4.04 2.42 -9.43
N VAL A 313 -5.21 2.48 -10.03
CA VAL A 313 -5.53 1.68 -11.21
C VAL A 313 -5.00 2.39 -12.44
N THR A 314 -4.01 1.79 -13.10
CA THR A 314 -3.46 2.28 -14.37
C THR A 314 -4.01 1.45 -15.52
N VAL A 315 -4.45 2.12 -16.59
CA VAL A 315 -5.07 1.52 -17.77
C VAL A 315 -4.10 1.56 -18.95
N PHE A 316 -3.86 0.41 -19.59
CA PHE A 316 -2.98 0.28 -20.76
C PHE A 316 -3.73 0.25 -22.09
N ASN A 317 -5.00 -0.17 -22.10
CA ASN A 317 -5.80 -0.33 -23.30
C ASN A 317 -7.11 0.47 -23.23
N ASN A 318 -7.26 1.46 -24.12
CA ASN A 318 -8.46 2.28 -24.20
C ASN A 318 -9.60 1.54 -24.97
N ARG A 319 -10.21 0.55 -24.29
CA ARG A 319 -11.41 -0.14 -24.78
C ARG A 319 -12.60 0.19 -23.86
N PRO A 320 -13.82 0.31 -24.40
CA PRO A 320 -14.98 0.72 -23.58
C PRO A 320 -15.24 -0.15 -22.36
N GLU A 321 -15.06 -1.48 -22.47
CA GLU A 321 -15.22 -2.43 -21.39
C GLU A 321 -14.14 -2.27 -20.31
N VAL A 322 -12.90 -1.92 -20.69
CA VAL A 322 -11.79 -1.66 -19.77
C VAL A 322 -12.04 -0.38 -18.98
N ILE A 323 -12.42 0.69 -19.67
CA ILE A 323 -12.77 1.98 -19.02
C ILE A 323 -13.94 1.79 -18.06
N LYS A 324 -14.95 1.00 -18.46
CA LYS A 324 -16.10 0.72 -17.63
C LYS A 324 -15.73 -0.03 -16.35
N PHE A 325 -14.83 -1.00 -16.45
CA PHE A 325 -14.34 -1.71 -15.26
C PHE A 325 -13.46 -0.80 -14.39
N ALA A 326 -12.58 0.00 -14.98
CA ALA A 326 -11.79 0.99 -14.25
C ALA A 326 -12.67 1.98 -13.46
N GLN A 327 -13.75 2.49 -14.08
CA GLN A 327 -14.74 3.34 -13.39
C GLN A 327 -15.43 2.59 -12.24
N PHE A 328 -15.81 1.31 -12.44
CA PHE A 328 -16.46 0.52 -11.40
C PHE A 328 -15.57 0.34 -10.16
N LEU A 329 -14.25 0.20 -10.34
CA LEU A 329 -13.31 0.05 -9.23
C LEU A 329 -13.28 1.26 -8.29
N THR A 330 -13.74 2.44 -8.73
CA THR A 330 -13.84 3.66 -7.89
C THR A 330 -15.23 3.85 -7.28
N SER A 331 -16.19 2.97 -7.60
CA SER A 331 -17.56 3.08 -7.14
C SER A 331 -17.74 2.75 -5.66
N GLU A 332 -18.85 3.24 -5.09
CA GLU A 332 -19.30 2.85 -3.74
C GLU A 332 -19.38 1.34 -3.56
N THR A 333 -19.89 0.62 -4.57
CA THR A 333 -20.03 -0.85 -4.53
C THR A 333 -18.68 -1.53 -4.34
N ALA A 334 -17.69 -1.18 -5.16
CA ALA A 334 -16.33 -1.75 -5.06
C ALA A 334 -15.67 -1.40 -3.72
N ALA A 335 -15.78 -0.14 -3.29
CA ALA A 335 -15.24 0.33 -2.02
C ALA A 335 -15.87 -0.39 -0.82
N ASN A 336 -17.19 -0.57 -0.81
CA ASN A 336 -17.90 -1.25 0.27
C ASN A 336 -17.57 -2.76 0.32
N ILE A 337 -17.42 -3.44 -0.82
CA ILE A 337 -16.99 -4.84 -0.86
C ILE A 337 -15.60 -4.96 -0.24
N TRP A 338 -14.64 -4.15 -0.68
CA TRP A 338 -13.27 -4.17 -0.15
C TRP A 338 -13.24 -3.94 1.36
N SER A 339 -13.90 -2.88 1.82
CA SER A 339 -13.92 -2.52 3.24
C SER A 339 -14.64 -3.55 4.11
N SER A 340 -15.74 -4.13 3.63
CA SER A 340 -16.49 -5.13 4.41
C SER A 340 -15.81 -6.49 4.51
N GLU A 341 -15.11 -6.91 3.43
CA GLU A 341 -14.41 -8.19 3.39
C GLU A 341 -13.09 -8.17 4.15
N LEU A 342 -12.35 -7.07 4.07
CA LEU A 342 -10.99 -6.98 4.60
C LEU A 342 -10.88 -6.12 5.86
N GLY A 343 -11.90 -5.34 6.17
CA GLY A 343 -11.81 -4.34 7.23
C GLY A 343 -10.80 -3.24 6.91
N GLU A 344 -10.59 -2.92 5.62
CA GLU A 344 -9.64 -1.91 5.16
C GLU A 344 -10.32 -0.58 4.82
N LEU A 345 -9.51 0.49 4.68
CA LEU A 345 -9.98 1.84 4.43
C LEU A 345 -10.63 1.97 3.05
N SER A 346 -11.46 2.99 2.90
CA SER A 346 -12.14 3.30 1.66
C SER A 346 -11.64 4.61 1.06
N ALA A 347 -11.44 4.62 -0.26
CA ALA A 347 -11.20 5.83 -1.04
C ALA A 347 -12.50 6.56 -1.44
N TYR A 348 -13.66 5.96 -1.16
CA TYR A 348 -14.96 6.53 -1.51
C TYR A 348 -15.20 7.85 -0.77
N VAL A 349 -15.69 8.87 -1.50
CA VAL A 349 -15.84 10.25 -0.99
C VAL A 349 -16.76 10.35 0.23
N ASN A 350 -17.79 9.50 0.31
CA ASN A 350 -18.74 9.49 1.41
C ASN A 350 -18.50 8.35 2.42
N ALA A 351 -17.29 7.74 2.43
CA ALA A 351 -16.96 6.72 3.41
C ALA A 351 -17.09 7.29 4.83
N ASN A 352 -17.91 6.65 5.66
CA ASN A 352 -18.15 7.06 7.03
C ASN A 352 -17.44 6.09 8.00
N PRO A 353 -16.59 6.60 8.93
CA PRO A 353 -15.94 5.74 9.92
C PRO A 353 -16.89 4.84 10.74
N GLU A 354 -18.13 5.29 10.94
CA GLU A 354 -19.15 4.53 11.71
C GLU A 354 -19.66 3.29 10.94
N ASP A 355 -19.46 3.24 9.62
CA ASP A 355 -19.93 2.11 8.79
C ASP A 355 -18.99 0.90 8.84
N PHE A 356 -17.76 1.08 9.34
CA PHE A 356 -16.80 -0.01 9.48
C PHE A 356 -17.10 -0.87 10.72
N SER A 357 -17.29 -2.16 10.52
CA SER A 357 -17.47 -3.12 11.60
C SER A 357 -16.22 -3.33 12.46
N ASN A 358 -15.05 -3.08 11.89
CA ASN A 358 -13.77 -3.19 12.59
C ASN A 358 -13.40 -1.84 13.23
N PRO A 359 -13.33 -1.76 14.58
CA PRO A 359 -13.04 -0.50 15.27
C PRO A 359 -11.64 0.06 14.98
N ILE A 360 -10.71 -0.77 14.53
CA ILE A 360 -9.36 -0.32 14.15
C ILE A 360 -9.41 0.40 12.80
N THR A 361 -10.16 -0.15 11.84
CA THR A 361 -10.39 0.51 10.54
C THR A 361 -11.15 1.83 10.72
N SER A 362 -12.20 1.83 11.53
CA SER A 362 -12.95 3.05 11.90
C SER A 362 -12.00 4.13 12.45
N LYS A 363 -11.14 3.76 13.40
CA LYS A 363 -10.14 4.65 14.00
C LYS A 363 -9.11 5.16 12.98
N ALA A 364 -8.62 4.31 12.09
CA ALA A 364 -7.67 4.70 11.05
C ALA A 364 -8.32 5.61 10.00
N GLN A 365 -9.59 5.36 9.62
CA GLN A 365 -10.36 6.23 8.73
C GLN A 365 -10.58 7.61 9.36
N GLU A 366 -10.92 7.66 10.66
CA GLU A 366 -11.04 8.91 11.39
C GLU A 366 -9.71 9.68 11.43
N MET A 367 -8.59 8.99 11.66
CA MET A 367 -7.26 9.60 11.62
C MET A 367 -6.95 10.20 10.24
N LEU A 368 -7.27 9.48 9.16
CA LEU A 368 -7.06 9.96 7.79
C LEU A 368 -7.90 11.21 7.48
N LEU A 369 -9.18 11.22 7.90
CA LEU A 369 -10.08 12.36 7.67
C LEU A 369 -9.70 13.60 8.46
N ASN A 370 -9.14 13.43 9.66
CA ASN A 370 -8.75 14.52 10.56
C ASN A 370 -7.29 14.96 10.42
N ALA A 371 -6.51 14.32 9.55
CA ALA A 371 -5.12 14.68 9.34
C ALA A 371 -5.00 16.05 8.68
N SER A 372 -4.36 17.02 9.36
CA SER A 372 -4.05 18.33 8.78
C SER A 372 -2.89 18.26 7.78
N VAL A 373 -2.03 17.25 7.92
CA VAL A 373 -0.89 16.98 7.05
C VAL A 373 -0.86 15.48 6.74
N SER A 374 -0.91 15.15 5.46
CA SER A 374 -0.63 13.80 4.96
C SER A 374 0.31 13.86 3.77
N ARG A 375 1.13 12.83 3.61
CA ARG A 375 1.94 12.64 2.40
C ARG A 375 1.82 11.20 1.94
N PHE A 376 1.77 11.05 0.63
CA PHE A 376 1.85 9.72 0.03
C PHE A 376 3.26 9.17 0.19
N ASP A 377 3.39 7.84 0.24
CA ASP A 377 4.64 7.09 0.27
C ASP A 377 5.66 7.67 -0.72
N GLY A 378 6.79 8.12 -0.21
CA GLY A 378 7.81 8.78 -1.03
C GLY A 378 8.47 7.83 -2.00
N SER A 379 8.74 6.60 -1.58
CA SER A 379 9.35 5.60 -2.45
C SER A 379 8.45 5.24 -3.63
N ASP A 380 7.13 5.25 -3.43
CA ASP A 380 6.15 5.03 -4.49
C ASP A 380 5.96 6.26 -5.42
N LEU A 381 6.24 7.48 -4.92
CA LEU A 381 6.20 8.72 -5.71
C LEU A 381 7.46 8.97 -6.55
N MET A 382 8.61 8.45 -6.10
CA MET A 382 9.90 8.59 -6.77
C MET A 382 9.94 7.80 -8.09
N PRO A 383 10.85 8.15 -9.04
CA PRO A 383 11.16 7.26 -10.15
C PRO A 383 11.44 5.84 -9.67
N GLY A 384 10.99 4.83 -10.43
CA GLY A 384 11.09 3.43 -10.01
C GLY A 384 12.51 2.98 -9.68
N GLU A 385 13.52 3.49 -10.41
CA GLU A 385 14.94 3.22 -10.19
C GLU A 385 15.42 3.75 -8.83
N ILE A 386 14.76 4.77 -8.29
CA ILE A 386 15.10 5.35 -7.00
C ILE A 386 14.27 4.74 -5.90
N GLY A 387 12.95 4.89 -5.96
CA GLY A 387 12.06 4.44 -4.89
C GLY A 387 12.13 2.93 -4.68
N ALA A 388 11.78 2.16 -5.70
CA ALA A 388 11.79 0.69 -5.68
C ALA A 388 13.18 0.07 -5.96
N GLY A 389 14.15 0.86 -6.39
CA GLY A 389 15.52 0.45 -6.66
C GLY A 389 16.49 0.85 -5.57
N ALA A 390 17.11 2.03 -5.74
CA ALA A 390 18.23 2.47 -4.91
C ALA A 390 17.85 2.70 -3.43
N PHE A 391 16.64 3.16 -3.14
CA PHE A 391 16.19 3.40 -1.77
C PHE A 391 15.93 2.07 -1.04
N TRP A 392 15.17 1.13 -1.65
CA TRP A 392 14.94 -0.18 -1.05
C TRP A 392 16.25 -0.93 -0.79
N SER A 393 17.15 -1.00 -1.78
CA SER A 393 18.44 -1.64 -1.61
C SER A 393 19.34 -0.92 -0.60
N GLY A 394 19.28 0.40 -0.56
CA GLY A 394 20.01 1.21 0.42
C GLY A 394 19.57 0.94 1.87
N ILE A 395 18.30 0.67 2.11
CA ILE A 395 17.80 0.23 3.43
C ILE A 395 18.42 -1.12 3.82
N LEU A 396 18.46 -2.08 2.88
CA LEU A 396 19.06 -3.39 3.14
C LEU A 396 20.55 -3.26 3.46
N ASP A 397 21.26 -2.46 2.68
CA ASP A 397 22.70 -2.18 2.86
C ASP A 397 22.97 -1.52 4.22
N TYR A 398 22.17 -0.51 4.57
CA TYR A 398 22.30 0.19 5.85
C TYR A 398 22.12 -0.74 7.05
N ILE A 399 21.06 -1.55 7.06
CA ILE A 399 20.79 -2.50 8.14
C ILE A 399 21.83 -3.62 8.17
N SER A 400 22.40 -3.99 7.02
CA SER A 400 23.50 -4.96 6.91
C SER A 400 24.82 -4.43 7.45
N GLY A 401 24.94 -3.12 7.77
CA GLY A 401 26.10 -2.50 8.37
C GLY A 401 26.99 -1.72 7.39
N ILE A 402 26.53 -1.47 6.15
CA ILE A 402 27.19 -0.50 5.27
C ILE A 402 27.04 0.91 5.88
N SER A 403 28.12 1.71 5.82
CA SER A 403 28.08 3.04 6.41
C SER A 403 26.99 3.91 5.76
N LEU A 404 26.25 4.67 6.57
CA LEU A 404 25.16 5.51 6.09
C LEU A 404 25.63 6.51 5.03
N ASP A 405 26.82 7.09 5.20
CA ASP A 405 27.38 8.02 4.21
C ASP A 405 27.61 7.35 2.85
N THR A 406 28.01 6.08 2.84
CA THR A 406 28.17 5.29 1.60
C THR A 406 26.82 5.02 0.96
N VAL A 407 25.83 4.60 1.75
CA VAL A 407 24.47 4.32 1.27
C VAL A 407 23.85 5.58 0.66
N LEU A 408 23.85 6.70 1.39
CA LEU A 408 23.26 7.94 0.90
C LEU A 408 23.97 8.48 -0.34
N ALA A 409 25.30 8.36 -0.42
CA ALA A 409 26.04 8.75 -1.62
C ALA A 409 25.70 7.87 -2.84
N SER A 410 25.44 6.58 -2.62
CA SER A 410 25.03 5.65 -3.68
C SER A 410 23.63 5.97 -4.20
N ILE A 411 22.67 6.25 -3.30
CA ILE A 411 21.30 6.63 -3.69
C ILE A 411 21.34 7.99 -4.41
N GLU A 412 22.13 8.97 -3.90
CA GLU A 412 22.28 10.27 -4.54
C GLU A 412 22.82 10.16 -5.97
N ALA A 413 23.84 9.31 -6.20
CA ALA A 413 24.38 9.09 -7.54
C ALA A 413 23.33 8.52 -8.50
N ALA A 414 22.52 7.59 -8.05
CA ALA A 414 21.39 7.06 -8.84
C ALA A 414 20.31 8.13 -9.09
N ALA A 415 20.01 8.96 -8.09
CA ALA A 415 19.00 10.02 -8.22
C ALA A 415 19.41 11.08 -9.23
N GLN A 416 20.69 11.46 -9.29
CA GLN A 416 21.23 12.40 -10.30
C GLN A 416 21.08 11.91 -11.75
N GLU A 417 20.92 10.61 -11.95
CA GLU A 417 20.68 10.03 -13.29
C GLU A 417 19.19 9.90 -13.63
N ALA A 418 18.33 9.77 -12.61
CA ALA A 418 16.92 9.44 -12.79
C ALA A 418 15.99 10.66 -12.82
N TYR A 419 16.37 11.79 -12.19
CA TYR A 419 15.62 13.04 -12.17
C TYR A 419 16.14 14.04 -13.19
#